data_d51976369786a42fadf994cf60135fb8
#
_entry.id   d51976369786a42fadf994cf60135fb8
#
_cell.length_a   1.000
_cell.length_b   1.000
_cell.length_c   1.000
_cell.angle_alpha   90.00
_cell.angle_beta   90.00
_cell.angle_gamma   90.00
#
_symmetry.space_group_name_H-M   'P 1'
#
loop_
_entity.id
_entity.type
_entity.pdbx_description
1 polymer ?
#
loop_
_entity_poly.entity_id
_entity_poly.type
_entity_poly.pdbx_seq_one_letter_code
_entity_poly.pdbx_strand_id
1 'polypeptide(L)'
;MTAKATSLRLALATAAALATALVMGGPVAAQQVVDGDTIKLDGVVYQLHGIDAPETPQICADGWPAGYEAEEYLGRLIDGKKISCIGISHNRDGESVAICNADGVDLGAAMVTGGYAFAFVPYSARYISQEDAAISARRGVHGHHCLAPWKWRAHLRKD
;
A
#
# COMPACT_ATOMS: atom_id res chain seq x y z
N MET A 1 29.83 80.96 -30.48
CA MET A 1 28.74 80.10 -30.99
C MET A 1 29.08 78.66 -30.54
N THR A 2 28.51 78.23 -29.44
CA THR A 2 28.79 76.89 -28.79
C THR A 2 27.60 76.00 -28.98
N ALA A 3 27.79 74.96 -29.76
CA ALA A 3 26.77 73.90 -29.95
C ALA A 3 26.84 72.90 -28.80
N LYS A 4 25.73 72.74 -28.05
CA LYS A 4 25.56 71.70 -27.04
C LYS A 4 25.16 70.38 -27.71
N ALA A 5 25.99 69.35 -27.56
CA ALA A 5 25.65 67.96 -27.92
C ALA A 5 24.83 67.30 -26.80
N THR A 6 23.61 66.91 -27.11
CA THR A 6 22.72 66.22 -26.23
C THR A 6 22.90 64.68 -26.43
N SER A 7 23.49 64.00 -25.49
CA SER A 7 23.67 62.55 -25.53
C SER A 7 22.37 61.85 -25.07
N LEU A 8 21.74 61.14 -25.98
CA LEU A 8 20.58 60.25 -25.72
C LEU A 8 21.07 58.92 -25.15
N ARG A 9 20.83 58.66 -23.89
CA ARG A 9 21.12 57.37 -23.26
C ARG A 9 19.95 56.43 -23.54
N LEU A 10 20.22 55.37 -24.33
CA LEU A 10 19.29 54.28 -24.61
C LEU A 10 19.37 53.30 -23.45
N ALA A 11 18.30 53.22 -22.65
CA ALA A 11 18.18 52.21 -21.58
C ALA A 11 17.69 50.90 -22.19
N LEU A 12 18.57 49.87 -22.23
CA LEU A 12 18.16 48.50 -22.53
C LEU A 12 17.47 47.93 -21.30
N ALA A 13 16.16 47.73 -21.39
CA ALA A 13 15.40 46.91 -20.43
C ALA A 13 15.54 45.44 -20.80
N THR A 14 16.31 44.65 -20.02
CA THR A 14 16.39 43.22 -20.13
C THR A 14 15.17 42.60 -19.43
N ALA A 15 14.20 42.12 -20.20
CA ALA A 15 13.09 41.33 -19.69
C ALA A 15 13.60 39.91 -19.36
N ALA A 16 13.75 39.61 -18.07
CA ALA A 16 14.01 38.25 -17.60
C ALA A 16 12.71 37.43 -17.68
N ALA A 17 12.61 36.54 -18.66
CA ALA A 17 11.51 35.56 -18.76
C ALA A 17 11.72 34.48 -17.70
N LEU A 18 10.92 34.50 -16.63
CA LEU A 18 10.80 33.37 -15.72
C LEU A 18 10.08 32.22 -16.45
N ALA A 19 10.82 31.20 -16.86
CA ALA A 19 10.25 29.96 -17.34
C ALA A 19 9.76 29.16 -16.11
N THR A 20 8.47 29.22 -15.80
CA THR A 20 7.81 28.31 -14.86
C THR A 20 7.74 26.95 -15.51
N ALA A 21 8.62 26.01 -15.08
CA ALA A 21 8.53 24.59 -15.44
C ALA A 21 7.27 24.03 -14.80
N LEU A 22 6.21 23.81 -15.58
CA LEU A 22 5.09 22.95 -15.19
C LEU A 22 5.63 21.53 -15.03
N VAL A 23 5.77 21.09 -13.79
CA VAL A 23 5.97 19.67 -13.51
C VAL A 23 4.65 18.98 -13.86
N MET A 24 4.57 18.39 -15.05
CA MET A 24 3.48 17.50 -15.43
C MET A 24 3.61 16.23 -14.58
N GLY A 25 2.89 16.18 -13.44
CA GLY A 25 2.66 14.93 -12.72
C GLY A 25 1.93 13.97 -13.68
N GLY A 26 2.59 12.88 -14.08
CA GLY A 26 1.92 11.81 -14.84
C GLY A 26 0.73 11.28 -14.04
N PRO A 27 -0.24 10.58 -14.68
CA PRO A 27 -1.35 9.99 -13.99
C PRO A 27 -0.81 9.04 -12.90
N VAL A 28 -1.18 9.33 -11.65
CA VAL A 28 -0.93 8.39 -10.55
C VAL A 28 -1.79 7.16 -10.84
N ALA A 29 -1.16 5.99 -10.87
CA ALA A 29 -1.86 4.73 -11.05
C ALA A 29 -3.05 4.66 -10.09
N ALA A 30 -4.24 4.30 -10.60
CA ALA A 30 -5.42 4.16 -9.76
C ALA A 30 -5.24 2.94 -8.87
N GLN A 31 -5.01 3.18 -7.58
CA GLN A 31 -4.82 2.14 -6.56
C GLN A 31 -5.95 2.15 -5.56
N GLN A 32 -6.43 0.97 -5.20
CA GLN A 32 -7.55 0.78 -4.28
C GLN A 32 -7.30 -0.46 -3.43
N VAL A 33 -7.59 -0.39 -2.13
CA VAL A 33 -7.70 -1.56 -1.26
C VAL A 33 -9.04 -2.24 -1.57
N VAL A 34 -9.02 -3.56 -1.72
CA VAL A 34 -10.22 -4.39 -1.89
C VAL A 34 -10.58 -5.01 -0.54
N ASP A 35 -9.57 -5.54 0.15
CA ASP A 35 -9.62 -6.04 1.53
C ASP A 35 -8.22 -6.02 2.16
N GLY A 36 -8.05 -6.64 3.35
CA GLY A 36 -6.81 -6.57 4.13
C GLY A 36 -5.58 -7.21 3.48
N ASP A 37 -5.72 -8.02 2.43
CA ASP A 37 -4.60 -8.62 1.68
C ASP A 37 -4.74 -8.52 0.16
N THR A 38 -5.67 -7.70 -0.32
CA THR A 38 -5.96 -7.58 -1.75
C THR A 38 -6.03 -6.11 -2.18
N ILE A 39 -5.28 -5.77 -3.23
CA ILE A 39 -5.30 -4.44 -3.84
C ILE A 39 -5.71 -4.52 -5.29
N LYS A 40 -6.29 -3.43 -5.80
CA LYS A 40 -6.54 -3.23 -7.22
C LYS A 40 -5.61 -2.13 -7.73
N LEU A 41 -4.83 -2.44 -8.77
CA LEU A 41 -3.90 -1.52 -9.40
C LEU A 41 -4.17 -1.49 -10.90
N ASP A 42 -4.50 -0.32 -11.45
CA ASP A 42 -4.82 -0.12 -12.87
C ASP A 42 -5.87 -1.10 -13.42
N GLY A 43 -6.86 -1.43 -12.60
CA GLY A 43 -7.94 -2.35 -12.96
C GLY A 43 -7.65 -3.82 -12.72
N VAL A 44 -6.41 -4.21 -12.41
CA VAL A 44 -6.02 -5.60 -12.10
C VAL A 44 -6.08 -5.81 -10.59
N VAL A 45 -6.71 -6.93 -10.17
CA VAL A 45 -6.77 -7.34 -8.76
C VAL A 45 -5.56 -8.22 -8.43
N TYR A 46 -4.88 -7.89 -7.34
CA TYR A 46 -3.72 -8.60 -6.83
C TYR A 46 -3.95 -9.02 -5.37
N GLN A 47 -4.01 -10.32 -5.12
CA GLN A 47 -3.92 -10.87 -3.78
C GLN A 47 -2.45 -10.95 -3.35
N LEU A 48 -2.13 -10.47 -2.15
CA LEU A 48 -0.77 -10.46 -1.62
C LEU A 48 -0.32 -11.89 -1.28
N HIS A 49 0.75 -12.34 -1.92
CA HIS A 49 1.27 -13.70 -1.78
C HIS A 49 1.77 -13.99 -0.36
N GLY A 50 1.41 -15.15 0.18
CA GLY A 50 1.99 -15.72 1.41
C GLY A 50 1.47 -15.12 2.70
N ILE A 51 0.44 -14.30 2.65
CA ILE A 51 -0.29 -13.77 3.82
C ILE A 51 -1.78 -14.11 3.72
N ASP A 52 -2.49 -13.99 4.84
CA ASP A 52 -3.96 -14.07 4.93
C ASP A 52 -4.40 -13.06 6.00
N ALA A 53 -5.11 -12.01 5.59
CA ALA A 53 -5.59 -10.97 6.47
C ALA A 53 -6.99 -11.27 7.01
N PRO A 54 -7.40 -10.73 8.16
CA PRO A 54 -8.76 -10.81 8.62
C PRO A 54 -9.73 -10.26 7.57
N GLU A 55 -10.84 -10.99 7.36
CA GLU A 55 -11.93 -10.57 6.47
C GLU A 55 -12.58 -9.28 7.00
N THR A 56 -13.07 -8.41 6.11
CA THR A 56 -13.72 -7.13 6.48
C THR A 56 -14.68 -7.23 7.67
N PRO A 57 -15.60 -8.22 7.74
CA PRO A 57 -16.53 -8.33 8.88
C PRO A 57 -15.92 -9.05 10.09
N GLN A 58 -14.64 -9.44 10.06
CA GLN A 58 -14.02 -10.21 11.15
C GLN A 58 -13.72 -9.31 12.34
N ILE A 59 -14.29 -9.66 13.49
CA ILE A 59 -14.06 -9.03 14.79
C ILE A 59 -13.40 -10.03 15.72
N CYS A 60 -12.38 -9.63 16.46
CA CYS A 60 -11.71 -10.48 17.47
C CYS A 60 -12.56 -10.64 18.73
N ALA A 61 -12.21 -11.59 19.58
CA ALA A 61 -12.98 -11.93 20.77
C ALA A 61 -13.16 -10.78 21.77
N ASP A 62 -12.25 -9.81 21.78
CA ASP A 62 -12.28 -8.60 22.61
C ASP A 62 -13.01 -7.42 21.95
N GLY A 63 -13.59 -7.61 20.77
CA GLY A 63 -14.32 -6.59 20.02
C GLY A 63 -13.46 -5.76 19.06
N TRP A 64 -12.16 -6.06 18.90
CA TRP A 64 -11.31 -5.34 17.94
C TRP A 64 -11.70 -5.67 16.48
N PRO A 65 -11.98 -4.65 15.61
CA PRO A 65 -12.48 -4.87 14.25
C PRO A 65 -11.33 -5.21 13.28
N ALA A 66 -10.83 -6.44 13.38
CA ALA A 66 -9.60 -6.88 12.73
C ALA A 66 -9.57 -6.66 11.22
N GLY A 67 -10.67 -6.96 10.53
CA GLY A 67 -10.73 -6.79 9.07
C GLY A 67 -10.65 -5.32 8.66
N TYR A 68 -11.45 -4.46 9.29
CA TYR A 68 -11.40 -3.03 9.04
C TYR A 68 -10.00 -2.45 9.30
N GLU A 69 -9.38 -2.81 10.41
CA GLU A 69 -8.04 -2.34 10.76
C GLU A 69 -6.96 -2.81 9.76
N ALA A 70 -7.12 -4.04 9.22
CA ALA A 70 -6.23 -4.55 8.18
C ALA A 70 -6.37 -3.75 6.87
N GLU A 71 -7.60 -3.47 6.42
CA GLU A 71 -7.87 -2.63 5.24
C GLU A 71 -7.29 -1.22 5.40
N GLU A 72 -7.55 -0.57 6.53
CA GLU A 72 -7.04 0.77 6.83
C GLU A 72 -5.51 0.80 6.88
N TYR A 73 -4.88 -0.22 7.43
CA TYR A 73 -3.42 -0.29 7.47
C TYR A 73 -2.83 -0.47 6.08
N LEU A 74 -3.40 -1.38 5.27
CA LEU A 74 -2.97 -1.55 3.88
C LEU A 74 -3.17 -0.26 3.07
N GLY A 75 -4.29 0.43 3.29
CA GLY A 75 -4.56 1.74 2.70
C GLY A 75 -3.45 2.76 3.00
N ARG A 76 -3.04 2.86 4.26
CA ARG A 76 -1.92 3.75 4.67
C ARG A 76 -0.58 3.34 4.04
N LEU A 77 -0.35 2.05 3.83
CA LEU A 77 0.88 1.56 3.19
C LEU A 77 0.98 1.93 1.71
N ILE A 78 -0.16 2.00 1.02
CA ILE A 78 -0.18 2.26 -0.43
C ILE A 78 -0.44 3.73 -0.77
N ASP A 79 -1.00 4.53 0.15
CA ASP A 79 -1.40 5.92 -0.13
C ASP A 79 -0.25 6.78 -0.63
N GLY A 80 -0.42 7.35 -1.83
CA GLY A 80 0.56 8.19 -2.51
C GLY A 80 1.86 7.48 -2.91
N LYS A 81 1.92 6.13 -2.86
CA LYS A 81 3.11 5.34 -3.16
C LYS A 81 3.11 4.79 -4.57
N LYS A 82 4.30 4.58 -5.13
CA LYS A 82 4.48 3.84 -6.36
C LYS A 82 4.43 2.34 -6.07
N ILE A 83 3.37 1.69 -6.54
CA ILE A 83 3.19 0.24 -6.35
C ILE A 83 3.79 -0.52 -7.53
N SER A 84 4.45 -1.62 -7.22
CA SER A 84 4.92 -2.61 -8.19
C SER A 84 4.62 -4.02 -7.70
N CYS A 85 4.01 -4.86 -8.54
CA CYS A 85 3.65 -6.23 -8.22
C CYS A 85 4.35 -7.20 -9.18
N ILE A 86 4.84 -8.31 -8.64
CA ILE A 86 5.40 -9.43 -9.41
C ILE A 86 4.47 -10.61 -9.20
N GLY A 87 3.78 -11.04 -10.25
CA GLY A 87 2.87 -12.18 -10.23
C GLY A 87 3.60 -13.49 -9.93
N ILE A 88 3.02 -14.30 -9.06
CA ILE A 88 3.51 -15.62 -8.66
C ILE A 88 2.61 -16.73 -9.22
N SER A 89 1.29 -16.57 -9.12
CA SER A 89 0.29 -17.55 -9.53
C SER A 89 -1.07 -16.87 -9.72
N HIS A 90 -2.13 -17.67 -9.85
CA HIS A 90 -3.51 -17.21 -9.79
C HIS A 90 -4.25 -17.99 -8.69
N ASN A 91 -5.19 -17.33 -8.02
CA ASN A 91 -6.09 -17.97 -7.07
C ASN A 91 -7.23 -18.70 -7.83
N ARG A 92 -8.18 -19.28 -7.06
CA ARG A 92 -9.30 -20.05 -7.63
C ARG A 92 -10.27 -19.19 -8.45
N ASP A 93 -10.35 -17.91 -8.17
CA ASP A 93 -11.22 -16.94 -8.83
C ASP A 93 -10.54 -16.29 -10.04
N GLY A 94 -9.29 -16.70 -10.34
CA GLY A 94 -8.52 -16.22 -11.49
C GLY A 94 -7.79 -14.91 -11.25
N GLU A 95 -7.80 -14.39 -10.02
CA GLU A 95 -7.07 -13.17 -9.65
C GLU A 95 -5.58 -13.45 -9.52
N SER A 96 -4.75 -12.45 -9.81
CA SER A 96 -3.30 -12.57 -9.68
C SER A 96 -2.88 -12.64 -8.21
N VAL A 97 -2.13 -13.67 -7.83
CA VAL A 97 -1.42 -13.73 -6.55
C VAL A 97 0.00 -13.19 -6.78
N ALA A 98 0.39 -12.17 -6.04
CA ALA A 98 1.62 -11.42 -6.31
C ALA A 98 2.38 -10.97 -5.06
N ILE A 99 3.68 -10.75 -5.20
CA ILE A 99 4.48 -9.97 -4.25
C ILE A 99 4.43 -8.53 -4.71
N CYS A 100 3.81 -7.67 -3.89
CA CYS A 100 3.67 -6.24 -4.18
C CYS A 100 4.52 -5.40 -3.24
N ASN A 101 5.12 -4.34 -3.79
CA ASN A 101 5.94 -3.38 -3.05
C ASN A 101 5.38 -1.97 -3.23
N ALA A 102 5.42 -1.19 -2.17
CA ALA A 102 5.13 0.25 -2.17
C ALA A 102 6.43 1.02 -1.91
N ASP A 103 6.94 1.77 -2.89
CA ASP A 103 8.24 2.44 -2.84
C ASP A 103 9.39 1.51 -2.38
N GLY A 104 9.35 0.24 -2.80
CA GLY A 104 10.35 -0.77 -2.44
C GLY A 104 10.09 -1.50 -1.12
N VAL A 105 9.07 -1.14 -0.35
CA VAL A 105 8.65 -1.85 0.87
C VAL A 105 7.71 -2.99 0.51
N ASP A 106 8.05 -4.23 0.85
CA ASP A 106 7.20 -5.42 0.66
C ASP A 106 5.92 -5.29 1.51
N LEU A 107 4.77 -5.19 0.84
CA LEU A 107 3.47 -5.00 1.49
C LEU A 107 3.10 -6.19 2.38
N GLY A 108 3.34 -7.43 1.94
CA GLY A 108 3.08 -8.62 2.75
C GLY A 108 3.92 -8.64 4.03
N ALA A 109 5.21 -8.31 3.92
CA ALA A 109 6.08 -8.20 5.09
C ALA A 109 5.61 -7.10 6.05
N ALA A 110 5.20 -5.93 5.54
CA ALA A 110 4.70 -4.83 6.36
C ALA A 110 3.40 -5.20 7.10
N MET A 111 2.44 -5.83 6.39
CA MET A 111 1.17 -6.29 6.96
C MET A 111 1.39 -7.26 8.11
N VAL A 112 2.24 -8.29 7.91
CA VAL A 112 2.53 -9.30 8.94
C VAL A 112 3.32 -8.70 10.10
N THR A 113 4.36 -7.90 9.83
CA THR A 113 5.15 -7.23 10.89
C THR A 113 4.29 -6.30 11.75
N GLY A 114 3.33 -5.61 11.12
CA GLY A 114 2.36 -4.75 11.82
C GLY A 114 1.33 -5.52 12.64
N GLY A 115 1.16 -6.82 12.39
CA GLY A 115 0.12 -7.65 13.00
C GLY A 115 -1.27 -7.45 12.39
N TYR A 116 -1.33 -7.05 11.11
CA TYR A 116 -2.59 -6.85 10.37
C TYR A 116 -2.90 -7.99 9.40
N ALA A 117 -1.97 -8.96 9.27
CA ALA A 117 -2.17 -10.21 8.57
C ALA A 117 -1.38 -11.33 9.25
N PHE A 118 -1.74 -12.57 8.96
CA PHE A 118 -1.02 -13.78 9.37
C PHE A 118 -0.12 -14.24 8.22
N ALA A 119 1.04 -14.83 8.53
CA ALA A 119 1.81 -15.58 7.54
C ALA A 119 1.04 -16.85 7.15
N PHE A 120 0.75 -17.00 5.85
CA PHE A 120 0.00 -18.15 5.37
C PHE A 120 0.95 -19.26 4.91
N VAL A 121 1.50 -19.97 5.88
CA VAL A 121 2.53 -21.01 5.72
C VAL A 121 2.19 -22.09 4.68
N PRO A 122 0.92 -22.53 4.50
CA PRO A 122 0.57 -23.48 3.44
C PRO A 122 0.95 -23.02 2.02
N TYR A 123 1.06 -21.71 1.80
CA TYR A 123 1.46 -21.15 0.51
C TYR A 123 2.91 -20.68 0.50
N SER A 124 3.42 -20.15 1.62
CA SER A 124 4.78 -19.61 1.67
C SER A 124 5.30 -19.46 3.10
N ALA A 125 6.54 -19.85 3.33
CA ALA A 125 7.25 -19.62 4.59
C ALA A 125 7.90 -18.21 4.67
N ARG A 126 7.66 -17.36 3.66
CA ARG A 126 8.38 -16.08 3.45
C ARG A 126 8.28 -15.15 4.65
N TYR A 127 7.17 -15.12 5.37
CA TYR A 127 6.89 -14.12 6.39
C TYR A 127 6.83 -14.68 7.82
N ILE A 128 7.34 -15.90 8.06
CA ILE A 128 7.35 -16.51 9.40
C ILE A 128 8.09 -15.65 10.41
N SER A 129 9.27 -15.10 10.05
CA SER A 129 10.05 -14.27 10.97
C SER A 129 9.37 -12.93 11.30
N GLN A 130 8.60 -12.38 10.36
CA GLN A 130 7.78 -11.19 10.59
C GLN A 130 6.63 -11.49 11.55
N GLU A 131 5.98 -12.65 11.40
CA GLU A 131 4.93 -13.08 12.30
C GLU A 131 5.45 -13.34 13.70
N ASP A 132 6.59 -14.02 13.85
CA ASP A 132 7.24 -14.24 15.15
C ASP A 132 7.55 -12.93 15.88
N ALA A 133 8.00 -11.90 15.13
CA ALA A 133 8.24 -10.57 15.67
C ALA A 133 6.92 -9.87 16.09
N ALA A 134 5.84 -10.03 15.32
CA ALA A 134 4.54 -9.46 15.63
C ALA A 134 3.92 -10.14 16.87
N ILE A 135 4.03 -11.47 16.97
CA ILE A 135 3.59 -12.26 18.14
C ILE A 135 4.34 -11.82 19.39
N SER A 136 5.67 -11.75 19.33
CA SER A 136 6.52 -11.37 20.47
C SER A 136 6.20 -9.97 20.97
N ALA A 137 5.85 -9.06 20.09
CA ALA A 137 5.47 -7.68 20.39
C ALA A 137 3.95 -7.50 20.64
N ARG A 138 3.14 -8.57 20.56
CA ARG A 138 1.67 -8.56 20.69
C ARG A 138 1.01 -7.51 19.81
N ARG A 139 1.39 -7.44 18.54
CA ARG A 139 0.84 -6.44 17.60
C ARG A 139 -0.47 -6.94 16.99
N GLY A 140 -1.42 -6.03 16.83
CA GLY A 140 -2.68 -6.24 16.11
C GLY A 140 -3.37 -7.57 16.45
N VAL A 141 -3.60 -8.43 15.48
CA VAL A 141 -4.27 -9.75 15.62
C VAL A 141 -3.69 -10.63 16.74
N HIS A 142 -2.38 -10.49 17.02
CA HIS A 142 -1.70 -11.26 18.06
C HIS A 142 -1.86 -10.67 19.47
N GLY A 143 -2.16 -9.37 19.57
CA GLY A 143 -2.49 -8.69 20.82
C GLY A 143 -3.96 -8.85 21.20
N HIS A 144 -4.85 -8.93 20.20
CA HIS A 144 -6.30 -9.01 20.36
C HIS A 144 -6.85 -10.45 20.32
N HIS A 145 -6.00 -11.47 20.34
CA HIS A 145 -6.39 -12.89 20.33
C HIS A 145 -7.37 -13.24 19.20
N CYS A 146 -7.10 -12.75 18.00
CA CYS A 146 -7.93 -12.99 16.84
C CYS A 146 -7.79 -14.44 16.34
N LEU A 147 -8.88 -14.99 15.82
CA LEU A 147 -8.80 -16.21 15.02
C LEU A 147 -8.09 -15.90 13.71
N ALA A 148 -7.26 -16.85 13.27
CA ALA A 148 -6.71 -16.76 11.92
C ALA A 148 -7.85 -16.80 10.87
N PRO A 149 -7.77 -16.04 9.75
CA PRO A 149 -8.88 -15.89 8.80
C PRO A 149 -9.41 -17.20 8.25
N TRP A 150 -8.53 -18.15 7.93
CA TRP A 150 -8.94 -19.48 7.46
C TRP A 150 -9.75 -20.27 8.50
N LYS A 151 -9.49 -20.08 9.80
CA LYS A 151 -10.27 -20.68 10.89
C LYS A 151 -11.61 -19.97 11.04
N TRP A 152 -11.62 -18.64 10.94
CA TRP A 152 -12.83 -17.84 11.00
C TRP A 152 -13.79 -18.20 9.84
N ARG A 153 -13.31 -18.27 8.59
CA ARG A 153 -14.09 -18.75 7.44
C ARG A 153 -14.60 -20.19 7.61
N ALA A 154 -13.83 -21.04 8.29
CA ALA A 154 -14.27 -22.41 8.57
C ALA A 154 -15.42 -22.48 9.60
N HIS A 155 -15.51 -21.54 10.53
CA HIS A 155 -16.64 -21.42 11.46
C HIS A 155 -17.92 -21.01 10.74
N LEU A 156 -17.86 -19.99 9.89
CA LEU A 156 -19.03 -19.51 9.13
C LEU A 156 -19.64 -20.56 8.20
N ARG A 157 -18.88 -21.55 7.77
CA ARG A 157 -19.39 -22.64 6.89
C ARG A 157 -20.10 -23.76 7.65
N LYS A 158 -20.09 -23.75 8.99
CA LYS A 158 -20.72 -24.76 9.82
C LYS A 158 -22.10 -24.36 10.35
N ASP A 159 -22.40 -23.06 10.26
CA ASP A 159 -23.71 -22.48 10.62
C ASP A 159 -24.59 -22.36 9.36
#